data_b4b25d2ce3bc254d35a01424e79c1837
#
_entry.id   b4b25d2ce3bc254d35a01424e79c1837
#
_cell.length_a   1.000
_cell.length_b   1.000
_cell.length_c   1.000
_cell.angle_alpha   90.00
_cell.angle_beta   90.00
_cell.angle_gamma   90.00
#
_symmetry.space_group_name_H-M   'P 1'
#
loop_
_entity.id
_entity.type
_entity.pdbx_description
1 polymer ?
#
loop_
_entity_poly.entity_id
_entity_poly.type
_entity_poly.pdbx_seq_one_letter_code
_entity_poly.pdbx_strand_id
1 'polypeptide(L)'
;MKTLLTLLAAAMLCAGMAQAAAPQTVTVTMNALNKSGETGSATLTQVAKGVRVDVTIKGAPAVDQPTHIHPGTCAKLNPAPEAPLSPLVNGKSVTVLSGKKLSDFTGGKFSINVHKNANDLKTYVSCGVIP
;
A
#
# COMPACT_ATOMS: atom_id res chain seq x y z
N MET A 1 -14.79 -51.12 -56.79
CA MET A 1 -13.89 -50.01 -56.45
C MET A 1 -14.52 -49.30 -55.28
N LYS A 2 -13.93 -49.44 -54.05
CA LYS A 2 -14.41 -48.81 -52.82
C LYS A 2 -13.41 -47.69 -52.44
N THR A 3 -13.83 -46.44 -52.60
CA THR A 3 -13.03 -45.28 -52.23
C THR A 3 -13.20 -45.01 -50.74
N LEU A 4 -12.11 -45.15 -49.96
CA LEU A 4 -12.04 -44.80 -48.55
C LEU A 4 -11.79 -43.29 -48.43
N LEU A 5 -12.74 -42.59 -47.83
CA LEU A 5 -12.58 -41.15 -47.48
C LEU A 5 -12.01 -41.10 -46.07
N THR A 6 -10.76 -40.70 -45.91
CA THR A 6 -10.10 -40.42 -44.65
C THR A 6 -10.41 -38.97 -44.22
N LEU A 7 -11.22 -38.82 -43.16
CA LEU A 7 -11.39 -37.50 -42.47
C LEU A 7 -10.18 -37.24 -41.57
N LEU A 8 -9.41 -36.21 -41.87
CA LEU A 8 -8.43 -35.63 -40.93
C LEU A 8 -9.17 -34.69 -40.00
N ALA A 9 -9.24 -35.04 -38.74
CA ALA A 9 -9.70 -34.15 -37.68
C ALA A 9 -8.52 -33.29 -37.19
N ALA A 10 -8.52 -31.99 -37.51
CA ALA A 10 -7.57 -31.03 -36.98
C ALA A 10 -7.99 -30.62 -35.57
N ALA A 11 -7.26 -31.06 -34.57
CA ALA A 11 -7.44 -30.62 -33.19
C ALA A 11 -6.77 -29.24 -33.02
N MET A 12 -7.57 -28.17 -32.93
CA MET A 12 -7.09 -26.85 -32.51
C MET A 12 -6.79 -26.85 -31.02
N LEU A 13 -5.50 -26.84 -30.65
CA LEU A 13 -5.08 -26.51 -29.27
C LEU A 13 -5.27 -25.00 -29.07
N CYS A 14 -6.34 -24.61 -28.37
CA CYS A 14 -6.44 -23.26 -27.80
C CYS A 14 -5.49 -23.19 -26.59
N ALA A 15 -4.28 -22.66 -26.81
CA ALA A 15 -3.40 -22.26 -25.71
C ALA A 15 -4.03 -21.03 -25.02
N GLY A 16 -4.74 -21.25 -23.91
CA GLY A 16 -5.24 -20.20 -23.07
C GLY A 16 -4.06 -19.43 -22.45
N MET A 17 -3.82 -18.21 -22.91
CA MET A 17 -2.90 -17.29 -22.22
C MET A 17 -3.53 -16.93 -20.88
N ALA A 18 -2.96 -17.44 -19.80
CA ALA A 18 -3.31 -17.01 -18.45
C ALA A 18 -2.89 -15.54 -18.31
N GLN A 19 -3.86 -14.63 -18.35
CA GLN A 19 -3.63 -13.20 -18.12
C GLN A 19 -3.39 -13.02 -16.62
N ALA A 20 -2.18 -12.58 -16.24
CA ALA A 20 -1.90 -12.23 -14.85
C ALA A 20 -2.85 -11.10 -14.41
N ALA A 21 -3.57 -11.29 -13.32
CA ALA A 21 -4.42 -10.23 -12.76
C ALA A 21 -3.54 -9.02 -12.39
N ALA A 22 -4.03 -7.80 -12.66
CA ALA A 22 -3.36 -6.58 -12.21
C ALA A 22 -3.22 -6.60 -10.68
N PRO A 23 -2.10 -6.10 -10.12
CA PRO A 23 -1.91 -6.07 -8.67
C PRO A 23 -3.01 -5.24 -8.00
N GLN A 24 -3.55 -5.75 -6.90
CA GLN A 24 -4.50 -4.99 -6.09
C GLN A 24 -3.77 -3.82 -5.44
N THR A 25 -4.34 -2.63 -5.56
CA THR A 25 -3.73 -1.39 -5.07
C THR A 25 -4.80 -0.52 -4.41
N VAL A 26 -4.43 0.11 -3.30
CA VAL A 26 -5.24 1.08 -2.57
C VAL A 26 -4.44 2.36 -2.42
N THR A 27 -5.07 3.50 -2.70
CA THR A 27 -4.48 4.83 -2.53
C THR A 27 -5.11 5.53 -1.33
N VAL A 28 -4.24 6.13 -0.51
CA VAL A 28 -4.59 6.86 0.71
C VAL A 28 -4.21 8.33 0.51
N THR A 29 -5.16 9.23 0.73
CA THR A 29 -4.86 10.67 0.80
C THR A 29 -4.29 10.99 2.17
N MET A 30 -3.10 11.59 2.20
CA MET A 30 -2.42 12.03 3.42
C MET A 30 -2.69 13.51 3.66
N ASN A 31 -3.33 13.81 4.78
CA ASN A 31 -3.73 15.17 5.16
C ASN A 31 -2.83 15.70 6.27
N ALA A 32 -2.49 16.99 6.20
CA ALA A 32 -1.71 17.64 7.23
C ALA A 32 -2.43 17.69 8.58
N LEU A 33 -1.69 17.44 9.65
CA LEU A 33 -2.12 17.59 11.03
C LEU A 33 -1.26 18.65 11.73
N ASN A 34 -1.80 19.22 12.80
CA ASN A 34 -1.08 20.16 13.67
C ASN A 34 -0.42 21.34 12.91
N LYS A 35 -1.06 21.82 11.85
CA LYS A 35 -0.57 22.93 11.02
C LYS A 35 0.80 22.66 10.38
N SER A 36 1.17 21.41 10.18
CA SER A 36 2.46 21.03 9.59
C SER A 36 2.61 21.45 8.13
N GLY A 37 1.51 21.50 7.37
CA GLY A 37 1.54 21.66 5.91
C GLY A 37 1.93 20.38 5.16
N GLU A 38 2.16 19.27 5.84
CA GLU A 38 2.63 18.01 5.28
C GLU A 38 1.47 17.20 4.68
N THR A 39 1.33 17.25 3.36
CA THR A 39 0.26 16.58 2.60
C THR A 39 0.82 15.69 1.50
N GLY A 40 0.05 14.68 1.10
CA GLY A 40 0.50 13.81 0.02
C GLY A 40 -0.38 12.60 -0.19
N SER A 41 0.26 11.48 -0.50
CA SER A 41 -0.43 10.21 -0.69
C SER A 41 0.42 9.03 -0.23
N ALA A 42 -0.26 7.95 0.09
CA ALA A 42 0.36 6.64 0.21
C ALA A 42 -0.34 5.65 -0.71
N THR A 43 0.40 4.67 -1.21
CA THR A 43 -0.11 3.60 -2.04
C THR A 43 0.27 2.27 -1.42
N LEU A 44 -0.73 1.43 -1.16
CA LEU A 44 -0.52 0.06 -0.70
C LEU A 44 -0.81 -0.88 -1.86
N THR A 45 0.16 -1.72 -2.21
CA THR A 45 0.05 -2.67 -3.32
C THR A 45 0.31 -4.08 -2.84
N GLN A 46 -0.58 -5.02 -3.18
CA GLN A 46 -0.31 -6.44 -2.93
C GLN A 46 0.81 -6.90 -3.85
N VAL A 47 1.88 -7.43 -3.26
CA VAL A 47 3.02 -8.01 -3.96
C VAL A 47 3.21 -9.46 -3.53
N ALA A 48 4.05 -10.22 -4.25
CA ALA A 48 4.24 -11.65 -3.97
C ALA A 48 4.71 -11.95 -2.53
N LYS A 49 5.52 -11.05 -1.94
CA LYS A 49 6.06 -11.24 -0.57
C LYS A 49 5.24 -10.59 0.53
N GLY A 50 4.18 -9.83 0.20
CA GLY A 50 3.40 -9.09 1.20
C GLY A 50 2.73 -7.85 0.65
N VAL A 51 2.75 -6.76 1.41
CA VAL A 51 2.18 -5.47 1.00
C VAL A 51 3.30 -4.44 0.88
N ARG A 52 3.47 -3.89 -0.31
CA ARG A 52 4.35 -2.74 -0.54
C ARG A 52 3.58 -1.46 -0.21
N VAL A 53 4.19 -0.61 0.61
CA VAL A 53 3.67 0.70 1.01
C VAL A 53 4.64 1.78 0.52
N ASP A 54 4.19 2.63 -0.38
CA ASP A 54 4.91 3.80 -0.87
C ASP A 54 4.24 5.04 -0.31
N VAL A 55 4.98 5.89 0.40
CA VAL A 55 4.48 7.14 0.98
C VAL A 55 5.24 8.31 0.37
N THR A 56 4.50 9.33 -0.07
CA THR A 56 5.08 10.58 -0.59
C THR A 56 4.38 11.77 0.06
N ILE A 57 5.14 12.60 0.76
CA ILE A 57 4.66 13.79 1.47
C ILE A 57 5.38 15.02 0.95
N LYS A 58 4.61 16.04 0.60
CA LYS A 58 5.08 17.40 0.28
C LYS A 58 5.16 18.23 1.56
N GLY A 59 6.11 19.13 1.65
CA GLY A 59 6.29 19.98 2.83
C GLY A 59 7.00 19.30 3.99
N ALA A 60 7.46 18.07 3.82
CA ALA A 60 8.23 17.35 4.82
C ALA A 60 9.59 18.05 5.06
N PRO A 61 10.02 18.18 6.33
CA PRO A 61 11.32 18.75 6.67
C PRO A 61 12.47 17.80 6.27
N ALA A 62 13.71 18.33 6.29
CA ALA A 62 14.92 17.56 6.02
C ALA A 62 15.37 16.72 7.25
N VAL A 63 14.43 16.13 7.98
CA VAL A 63 14.70 15.19 9.09
C VAL A 63 13.91 13.91 8.86
N ASP A 64 14.44 12.81 9.35
CA ASP A 64 13.75 11.54 9.26
C ASP A 64 12.52 11.54 10.15
N GLN A 65 11.38 11.17 9.55
CA GLN A 65 10.11 11.15 10.24
C GLN A 65 9.60 9.71 10.40
N PRO A 66 9.53 9.19 11.63
CA PRO A 66 8.94 7.88 11.89
C PRO A 66 7.53 7.79 11.31
N THR A 67 7.23 6.68 10.66
CA THR A 67 5.96 6.45 9.97
C THR A 67 5.45 5.06 10.32
N HIS A 68 4.15 4.95 10.60
CA HIS A 68 3.52 3.70 11.02
C HIS A 68 2.12 3.54 10.43
N ILE A 69 1.65 2.29 10.39
CA ILE A 69 0.23 1.98 10.30
C ILE A 69 -0.29 1.79 11.71
N HIS A 70 -1.36 2.50 12.08
CA HIS A 70 -2.03 2.41 13.36
C HIS A 70 -3.46 1.90 13.21
N PRO A 71 -3.97 1.08 14.15
CA PRO A 71 -5.41 0.84 14.23
C PRO A 71 -6.16 2.14 14.52
N GLY A 72 -7.31 2.31 13.91
CA GLY A 72 -8.18 3.47 14.07
C GLY A 72 -8.12 4.46 12.92
N THR A 73 -8.88 5.53 13.06
CA THR A 73 -8.94 6.65 12.10
C THR A 73 -8.01 7.78 12.53
N CYS A 74 -7.73 8.72 11.65
CA CYS A 74 -6.90 9.90 11.98
C CYS A 74 -7.46 10.73 13.14
N ALA A 75 -8.77 10.69 13.38
CA ALA A 75 -9.41 11.35 14.53
C ALA A 75 -9.25 10.57 15.84
N LYS A 76 -9.05 9.25 15.76
CA LYS A 76 -8.96 8.36 16.94
C LYS A 76 -8.03 7.20 16.63
N LEU A 77 -6.74 7.45 16.71
CA LEU A 77 -5.70 6.44 16.55
C LEU A 77 -5.45 5.67 17.84
N ASN A 78 -5.21 4.37 17.74
CA ASN A 78 -4.57 3.61 18.81
C ASN A 78 -3.08 4.01 18.84
N PRO A 79 -2.52 4.43 19.99
CA PRO A 79 -1.11 4.81 20.10
C PRO A 79 -0.12 3.67 19.78
N ALA A 80 -0.54 2.41 19.99
CA ALA A 80 0.26 1.25 19.65
C ALA A 80 0.15 0.99 18.13
N PRO A 81 1.26 1.05 17.37
CA PRO A 81 1.23 0.79 15.94
C PRO A 81 0.97 -0.69 15.63
N GLU A 82 0.26 -0.95 14.55
CA GLU A 82 0.08 -2.30 13.99
C GLU A 82 1.31 -2.72 13.19
N ALA A 83 1.89 -1.82 12.42
CA ALA A 83 3.06 -2.11 11.61
C ALA A 83 3.98 -0.88 11.49
N PRO A 84 5.30 -1.07 11.68
CA PRO A 84 6.27 -0.05 11.38
C PRO A 84 6.46 0.07 9.86
N LEU A 85 6.63 1.30 9.40
CA LEU A 85 7.10 1.60 8.04
C LEU A 85 8.51 2.17 8.12
N SER A 86 9.26 2.12 7.01
CA SER A 86 10.51 2.86 6.91
C SER A 86 10.24 4.34 7.17
N PRO A 87 11.12 5.05 7.90
CA PRO A 87 10.95 6.48 8.12
C PRO A 87 10.84 7.24 6.79
N LEU A 88 10.08 8.33 6.78
CA LEU A 88 10.15 9.28 5.69
C LEU A 88 11.52 9.95 5.67
N VAL A 89 12.20 9.90 4.54
CA VAL A 89 13.44 10.62 4.26
C VAL A 89 13.17 11.55 3.08
N ASN A 90 13.33 12.85 3.29
CA ASN A 90 13.00 13.86 2.28
C ASN A 90 11.58 13.67 1.69
N GLY A 91 10.62 13.39 2.55
CA GLY A 91 9.21 13.21 2.18
C GLY A 91 8.87 11.91 1.46
N LYS A 92 9.75 10.90 1.44
CA LYS A 92 9.51 9.61 0.78
C LYS A 92 9.82 8.44 1.69
N SER A 93 9.01 7.39 1.59
CA SER A 93 9.23 6.12 2.24
C SER A 93 8.75 4.98 1.37
N VAL A 94 9.47 3.87 1.39
CA VAL A 94 9.06 2.61 0.75
C VAL A 94 9.29 1.48 1.74
N THR A 95 8.26 0.66 1.97
CA THR A 95 8.30 -0.48 2.88
C THR A 95 7.62 -1.68 2.24
N VAL A 96 8.16 -2.88 2.47
CA VAL A 96 7.44 -4.13 2.17
C VAL A 96 7.13 -4.83 3.50
N LEU A 97 5.85 -4.92 3.81
CA LEU A 97 5.34 -5.65 4.97
C LEU A 97 5.22 -7.13 4.60
N SER A 98 6.26 -7.90 4.92
CA SER A 98 6.35 -9.30 4.55
C SER A 98 5.27 -10.16 5.21
N GLY A 99 4.68 -11.09 4.44
CA GLY A 99 3.65 -12.02 4.91
C GLY A 99 2.27 -11.38 5.15
N LYS A 100 2.12 -10.08 4.96
CA LYS A 100 0.83 -9.39 5.10
C LYS A 100 0.02 -9.44 3.80
N LYS A 101 -1.30 -9.33 3.94
CA LYS A 101 -2.25 -9.18 2.83
C LYS A 101 -2.79 -7.76 2.82
N LEU A 102 -3.08 -7.23 1.65
CA LEU A 102 -3.69 -5.90 1.53
C LEU A 102 -5.02 -5.82 2.32
N SER A 103 -5.79 -6.89 2.32
CA SER A 103 -7.04 -7.02 3.09
C SER A 103 -6.86 -6.90 4.61
N ASP A 104 -5.64 -7.10 5.14
CA ASP A 104 -5.38 -6.96 6.58
C ASP A 104 -5.49 -5.49 7.02
N PHE A 105 -5.33 -4.54 6.10
CA PHE A 105 -5.28 -3.10 6.38
C PHE A 105 -6.46 -2.30 5.83
N THR A 106 -7.27 -2.87 4.91
CA THR A 106 -8.39 -2.17 4.25
C THR A 106 -9.66 -2.15 5.09
N GLY A 107 -10.65 -1.36 4.66
CA GLY A 107 -11.96 -1.27 5.28
C GLY A 107 -12.10 -0.15 6.33
N GLY A 108 -11.25 0.88 6.28
CA GLY A 108 -11.38 2.07 7.13
C GLY A 108 -10.98 1.87 8.60
N LYS A 109 -10.34 0.75 8.93
CA LYS A 109 -9.97 0.39 10.32
C LYS A 109 -8.56 0.78 10.69
N PHE A 110 -7.74 1.18 9.73
CA PHE A 110 -6.34 1.55 9.91
C PHE A 110 -6.04 2.89 9.25
N SER A 111 -5.00 3.54 9.74
CA SER A 111 -4.48 4.79 9.18
C SER A 111 -2.97 4.75 9.08
N ILE A 112 -2.43 5.38 8.05
CA ILE A 112 -1.00 5.69 7.95
C ILE A 112 -0.78 7.01 8.66
N ASN A 113 0.24 7.07 9.49
CA ASN A 113 0.55 8.22 10.30
C ASN A 113 2.03 8.57 10.26
N VAL A 114 2.35 9.84 10.07
CA VAL A 114 3.70 10.39 10.08
C VAL A 114 3.89 11.21 11.36
N HIS A 115 4.97 10.91 12.09
CA HIS A 115 5.35 11.63 13.30
C HIS A 115 6.29 12.79 12.97
N LYS A 116 6.37 13.77 13.86
CA LYS A 116 7.19 14.96 13.66
C LYS A 116 8.68 14.63 13.49
N ASN A 117 9.23 13.83 14.38
CA ASN A 117 10.60 13.28 14.34
C ASN A 117 10.76 12.20 15.42
N ALA A 118 11.93 11.58 15.50
CA ALA A 118 12.22 10.49 16.45
C ALA A 118 12.18 10.94 17.93
N ASN A 119 12.35 12.22 18.22
CA ASN A 119 12.30 12.76 19.59
C ASN A 119 10.90 13.23 19.99
N ASP A 120 9.97 13.30 19.03
CA ASP A 120 8.59 13.73 19.24
C ASP A 120 7.62 12.83 18.48
N LEU A 121 7.38 11.65 19.03
CA LEU A 121 6.43 10.67 18.51
C LEU A 121 4.98 10.96 18.91
N LYS A 122 4.74 11.95 19.77
CA LYS A 122 3.38 12.32 20.18
C LYS A 122 2.74 13.31 19.21
N THR A 123 3.56 14.06 18.47
CA THR A 123 3.08 15.03 17.47
C THR A 123 2.97 14.35 16.11
N TYR A 124 1.75 14.18 15.65
CA TYR A 124 1.44 13.69 14.31
C TYR A 124 1.40 14.86 13.32
N VAL A 125 2.04 14.71 12.17
CA VAL A 125 2.16 15.79 11.17
C VAL A 125 1.41 15.49 9.88
N SER A 126 1.17 14.21 9.57
CA SER A 126 0.34 13.81 8.44
C SER A 126 -0.38 12.51 8.74
N CYS A 127 -1.60 12.34 8.24
CA CYS A 127 -2.38 11.13 8.45
C CYS A 127 -3.35 10.89 7.29
N GLY A 128 -3.57 9.60 6.97
CA GLY A 128 -4.58 9.15 6.02
C GLY A 128 -5.20 7.83 6.42
N VAL A 129 -6.54 7.75 6.35
CA VAL A 129 -7.27 6.50 6.60
C VAL A 129 -7.14 5.59 5.38
N ILE A 130 -6.82 4.33 5.60
CA ILE A 130 -6.76 3.30 4.55
C ILE A 130 -8.19 2.84 4.26
N PRO A 131 -8.74 3.09 3.04
CA PRO A 131 -10.13 2.78 2.69
C PRO A 131 -10.45 1.30 2.65
#